data_75907c1f9609dd3831dd927e09663de8
#
_entry.id   75907c1f9609dd3831dd927e09663de8
#
_cell.length_a   1.000
_cell.length_b   1.000
_cell.length_c   1.000
_cell.angle_alpha   90.00
_cell.angle_beta   90.00
_cell.angle_gamma   90.00
#
_symmetry.space_group_name_H-M   'P 1'
#
loop_
_entity.id
_entity.type
_entity.pdbx_description
1 polymer ?
#
loop_
_entity_poly.entity_id
_entity_poly.type
_entity_poly.pdbx_seq_one_letter_code
_entity_poly.pdbx_strand_id
1 'polypeptide(L)'
;RFRSGKALVPFRITGNIDWGVPVPQVDGVSDVTCWCWPESLWAPISYTRTVLAHDAKAAGVTEGVAAQDAALMGEPAADSTQVPAPTYQHSSLDWRDWWCSDDAQIYQFIGQDNIYFYCIAQTAMWEALGWDLTQSTVSACYHLLYMGKKASSSSQTPPPPADDLLNHYTCEQMRAHWLSLGLSEKPVSFSPKAYDTRVTGKDKDGNE
;
A
#
# COMPACT_ATOMS: atom_id res chain seq x y z
N ARG A 1 11.13 -5.32 -20.09
CA ARG A 1 12.55 -4.94 -20.25
C ARG A 1 12.61 -3.53 -20.86
N PHE A 2 13.17 -2.59 -20.14
CA PHE A 2 13.53 -1.30 -20.70
C PHE A 2 14.65 -1.51 -21.72
N ARG A 3 14.49 -0.92 -22.90
CA ARG A 3 15.53 -0.94 -23.93
C ARG A 3 16.17 0.44 -24.00
N SER A 4 17.49 0.49 -24.05
CA SER A 4 18.22 1.73 -24.27
C SER A 4 17.67 2.49 -25.49
N GLY A 5 17.48 3.80 -25.35
CA GLY A 5 16.95 4.66 -26.41
C GLY A 5 15.42 4.63 -26.61
N LYS A 6 14.64 3.92 -25.79
CA LYS A 6 13.18 4.01 -25.80
C LYS A 6 12.70 4.88 -24.64
N ALA A 7 11.74 5.76 -24.90
CA ALA A 7 11.07 6.54 -23.87
C ALA A 7 10.40 5.62 -22.84
N LEU A 8 10.36 6.05 -21.59
CA LEU A 8 9.56 5.43 -20.54
C LEU A 8 8.07 5.52 -20.91
N VAL A 9 7.29 4.58 -20.36
CA VAL A 9 5.83 4.63 -20.49
C VAL A 9 5.34 5.94 -19.88
N PRO A 10 4.43 6.68 -20.54
CA PRO A 10 3.85 7.90 -19.98
C PRO A 10 3.18 7.61 -18.64
N PHE A 11 3.44 8.48 -17.66
CA PHE A 11 2.82 8.39 -16.35
C PHE A 11 1.66 9.38 -16.27
N ARG A 12 0.46 8.86 -16.04
CA ARG A 12 -0.75 9.67 -15.97
C ARG A 12 -0.82 10.38 -14.61
N ILE A 13 -0.93 11.69 -14.61
CA ILE A 13 -1.00 12.54 -13.40
C ILE A 13 -2.43 13.01 -13.15
N THR A 14 -3.22 13.23 -14.21
CA THR A 14 -4.58 13.78 -14.11
C THR A 14 -5.62 12.85 -14.71
N GLY A 15 -6.86 12.98 -14.27
CA GLY A 15 -8.02 12.24 -14.76
C GLY A 15 -9.18 13.16 -15.15
N ASN A 16 -10.01 12.71 -16.11
CA ASN A 16 -11.23 13.40 -16.53
C ASN A 16 -12.43 12.76 -15.82
N ILE A 17 -12.48 12.87 -14.50
CA ILE A 17 -13.59 12.39 -13.70
C ILE A 17 -14.19 13.56 -12.94
N ASP A 18 -15.49 13.55 -12.76
CA ASP A 18 -16.22 14.68 -12.20
C ASP A 18 -16.07 14.79 -10.67
N TRP A 19 -15.54 13.74 -10.04
CA TRP A 19 -15.29 13.71 -8.61
C TRP A 19 -13.81 13.42 -8.31
N GLY A 20 -13.29 13.99 -7.25
CA GLY A 20 -11.90 13.83 -6.82
C GLY A 20 -11.28 15.17 -6.41
N VAL A 21 -9.98 15.17 -6.16
CA VAL A 21 -9.22 16.37 -5.81
C VAL A 21 -8.95 17.17 -7.10
N PRO A 22 -9.47 18.41 -7.20
CA PRO A 22 -9.23 19.25 -8.36
C PRO A 22 -7.72 19.55 -8.51
N VAL A 23 -7.25 19.51 -9.75
CA VAL A 23 -5.89 19.99 -10.05
C VAL A 23 -5.91 21.52 -10.02
N PRO A 24 -4.87 22.17 -9.45
CA PRO A 24 -4.73 23.62 -9.54
C PRO A 24 -4.77 24.09 -11.00
N GLN A 25 -5.47 25.22 -11.24
CA GLN A 25 -5.55 25.79 -12.59
C GLN A 25 -4.18 26.25 -13.04
N VAL A 26 -3.68 25.67 -14.10
CA VAL A 26 -2.42 26.04 -14.75
C VAL A 26 -2.65 26.14 -16.26
N ASP A 27 -1.80 26.88 -16.94
CA ASP A 27 -1.92 27.11 -18.39
C ASP A 27 -2.04 25.78 -19.15
N GLY A 28 -3.12 25.64 -19.91
CA GLY A 28 -3.38 24.45 -20.72
C GLY A 28 -3.95 23.23 -19.97
N VAL A 29 -4.19 23.36 -18.67
CA VAL A 29 -4.80 22.29 -17.84
C VAL A 29 -5.96 22.85 -17.05
N SER A 30 -7.19 22.44 -17.37
CA SER A 30 -8.42 22.81 -16.65
C SER A 30 -9.37 21.64 -16.54
N ASP A 31 -10.29 21.71 -15.59
CA ASP A 31 -11.40 20.77 -15.42
C ASP A 31 -10.96 19.30 -15.30
N VAL A 32 -9.85 19.07 -14.64
CA VAL A 32 -9.32 17.73 -14.36
C VAL A 32 -9.06 17.53 -12.88
N THR A 33 -9.07 16.29 -12.46
CA THR A 33 -8.78 15.85 -11.10
C THR A 33 -7.43 15.14 -11.01
N CYS A 34 -6.86 15.08 -9.82
CA CYS A 34 -5.68 14.27 -9.56
C CYS A 34 -5.98 12.80 -9.82
N TRP A 35 -5.06 12.13 -10.52
CA TRP A 35 -5.18 10.69 -10.73
C TRP A 35 -4.67 9.93 -9.52
N CYS A 36 -5.31 8.81 -9.16
CA CYS A 36 -5.02 8.08 -7.93
C CYS A 36 -3.58 7.54 -7.81
N TRP A 37 -2.92 7.22 -8.92
CA TRP A 37 -1.57 6.66 -8.87
C TRP A 37 -0.49 7.63 -8.39
N PRO A 38 -0.40 8.88 -8.88
CA PRO A 38 0.49 9.87 -8.26
C PRO A 38 0.21 10.08 -6.78
N GLU A 39 -1.07 10.15 -6.42
CA GLU A 39 -1.49 10.31 -5.03
C GLU A 39 -1.03 9.15 -4.15
N SER A 40 -1.18 7.89 -4.62
CA SER A 40 -0.76 6.71 -3.87
C SER A 40 0.75 6.67 -3.59
N LEU A 41 1.57 7.29 -4.42
CA LEU A 41 3.02 7.36 -4.23
C LEU A 41 3.44 8.26 -3.06
N TRP A 42 2.57 9.20 -2.65
CA TRP A 42 2.76 10.04 -1.46
C TRP A 42 2.19 9.41 -0.20
N ALA A 43 1.30 8.44 -0.34
CA ALA A 43 0.56 7.86 0.77
C ALA A 43 1.46 7.41 1.94
N PRO A 44 2.62 6.76 1.74
CA PRO A 44 3.49 6.37 2.84
C PRO A 44 3.97 7.56 3.68
N ILE A 45 4.36 8.66 3.03
CA ILE A 45 4.77 9.89 3.71
C ILE A 45 3.57 10.54 4.41
N SER A 46 2.42 10.59 3.76
CA SER A 46 1.19 11.13 4.35
C SER A 46 0.76 10.34 5.59
N TYR A 47 0.88 9.02 5.57
CA TYR A 47 0.58 8.18 6.74
C TYR A 47 1.56 8.43 7.89
N THR A 48 2.86 8.57 7.59
CA THR A 48 3.85 8.95 8.58
C THR A 48 3.48 10.28 9.23
N ARG A 49 3.18 11.31 8.43
CA ARG A 49 2.74 12.63 8.93
C ARG A 49 1.49 12.52 9.79
N THR A 50 0.51 11.74 9.38
CA THR A 50 -0.73 11.52 10.15
C THR A 50 -0.45 10.91 11.51
N VAL A 51 0.36 9.87 11.58
CA VAL A 51 0.74 9.22 12.85
C VAL A 51 1.47 10.19 13.77
N LEU A 52 2.46 10.91 13.25
CA LEU A 52 3.22 11.90 14.03
C LEU A 52 2.34 13.06 14.50
N ALA A 53 1.36 13.49 13.71
CA ALA A 53 0.39 14.50 14.10
C ALA A 53 -0.50 14.03 15.26
N HIS A 54 -0.93 12.77 15.26
CA HIS A 54 -1.66 12.19 16.39
C HIS A 54 -0.80 12.15 17.66
N ASP A 55 0.45 11.76 17.54
CA ASP A 55 1.37 11.72 18.68
C ASP A 55 1.67 13.11 19.23
N ALA A 56 1.87 14.11 18.36
CA ALA A 56 2.04 15.50 18.75
C ALA A 56 0.82 16.03 19.52
N LYS A 57 -0.40 15.75 19.02
CA LYS A 57 -1.65 16.11 19.68
C LYS A 57 -1.77 15.46 21.05
N ALA A 58 -1.49 14.18 21.16
CA ALA A 58 -1.54 13.43 22.42
C ALA A 58 -0.52 13.92 23.45
N ALA A 59 0.66 14.34 22.99
CA ALA A 59 1.73 14.88 23.83
C ALA A 59 1.58 16.38 24.15
N GLY A 60 0.56 17.06 23.60
CA GLY A 60 0.36 18.50 23.80
C GLY A 60 1.41 19.39 23.13
N VAL A 61 2.05 18.90 22.08
CA VAL A 61 3.04 19.65 21.31
C VAL A 61 2.34 20.72 20.46
N THR A 62 2.77 21.98 20.60
CA THR A 62 2.12 23.13 19.93
C THR A 62 2.97 23.76 18.82
N GLU A 63 4.19 23.25 18.61
CA GLU A 63 5.11 23.78 17.60
C GLU A 63 5.68 22.65 16.73
N GLY A 64 6.11 23.02 15.52
CA GLY A 64 6.69 22.08 14.55
C GLY A 64 5.69 21.52 13.55
N VAL A 65 6.20 20.73 12.60
CA VAL A 65 5.41 20.21 11.46
C VAL A 65 4.26 19.31 11.92
N ALA A 66 4.52 18.41 12.88
CA ALA A 66 3.49 17.50 13.38
C ALA A 66 2.36 18.23 14.11
N ALA A 67 2.68 19.31 14.83
CA ALA A 67 1.65 20.15 15.48
C ALA A 67 0.82 20.91 14.45
N GLN A 68 1.42 21.40 13.37
CA GLN A 68 0.70 22.03 12.26
C GLN A 68 -0.21 21.03 11.57
N ASP A 69 0.27 19.83 11.28
CA ASP A 69 -0.54 18.77 10.71
C ASP A 69 -1.71 18.38 11.64
N ALA A 70 -1.47 18.28 12.95
CA ALA A 70 -2.50 17.99 13.94
C ALA A 70 -3.60 19.07 13.99
N ALA A 71 -3.25 20.33 13.79
CA ALA A 71 -4.21 21.42 13.73
C ALA A 71 -5.11 21.38 12.48
N LEU A 72 -4.64 20.76 11.40
CA LEU A 72 -5.40 20.56 10.17
C LEU A 72 -6.28 19.30 10.22
N MET A 73 -6.01 18.37 11.13
CA MET A 73 -6.85 17.20 11.32
C MET A 73 -8.11 17.58 12.08
N GLY A 74 -9.27 17.35 11.45
CA GLY A 74 -10.57 17.47 12.14
C GLY A 74 -10.65 16.49 13.32
N GLU A 75 -11.66 16.69 14.19
CA GLU A 75 -11.96 15.68 15.22
C GLU A 75 -12.32 14.36 14.51
N PRO A 76 -11.80 13.20 15.01
CA PRO A 76 -12.12 11.90 14.43
C PRO A 76 -13.63 11.70 14.48
N ALA A 77 -14.19 11.18 13.40
CA ALA A 77 -15.60 10.80 13.38
C ALA A 77 -15.87 9.84 14.55
N ALA A 78 -16.96 10.08 15.27
CA ALA A 78 -17.31 9.38 16.52
C ALA A 78 -17.51 7.85 16.40
N ASP A 79 -17.40 7.30 15.19
CA ASP A 79 -17.63 5.88 14.87
C ASP A 79 -16.39 5.15 14.32
N SER A 80 -15.21 5.65 14.60
CA SER A 80 -14.03 4.84 14.38
C SER A 80 -13.94 3.83 15.53
N THR A 81 -14.17 2.55 15.23
CA THR A 81 -13.76 1.46 16.12
C THR A 81 -12.36 1.78 16.63
N GLN A 82 -12.27 2.10 17.91
CA GLN A 82 -11.01 2.51 18.54
C GLN A 82 -10.01 1.37 18.45
N VAL A 83 -9.20 1.39 17.40
CA VAL A 83 -7.91 0.71 17.46
C VAL A 83 -7.14 1.48 18.54
N PRO A 84 -6.73 0.83 19.65
CA PRO A 84 -5.93 1.51 20.67
C PRO A 84 -4.74 2.16 19.95
N ALA A 85 -4.56 3.46 20.17
CA ALA A 85 -3.39 4.14 19.63
C ALA A 85 -2.16 3.38 20.08
N PRO A 86 -1.25 2.99 19.18
CA PRO A 86 -0.04 2.32 19.59
C PRO A 86 0.70 3.22 20.58
N THR A 87 1.07 2.67 21.71
CA THR A 87 1.80 3.37 22.79
C THR A 87 3.27 3.62 22.43
N TYR A 88 3.59 3.68 21.14
CA TYR A 88 4.93 4.01 20.69
C TYR A 88 5.16 5.52 20.80
N GLN A 89 6.08 5.91 21.68
CA GLN A 89 6.65 7.25 21.62
C GLN A 89 7.68 7.25 20.48
N HIS A 90 7.38 7.98 19.44
CA HIS A 90 8.32 8.16 18.35
C HIS A 90 9.51 9.03 18.79
N SER A 91 10.70 8.69 18.34
CA SER A 91 11.95 9.42 18.68
C SER A 91 11.99 10.82 18.06
N SER A 92 11.24 11.04 16.96
CA SER A 92 11.08 12.33 16.30
C SER A 92 9.64 12.52 15.81
N LEU A 93 9.16 13.75 15.87
CA LEU A 93 7.87 14.19 15.32
C LEU A 93 8.02 14.88 13.94
N ASP A 94 9.21 14.99 13.39
CA ASP A 94 9.42 15.45 12.03
C ASP A 94 9.47 14.24 11.07
N TRP A 95 8.56 14.22 10.07
CA TRP A 95 8.51 13.14 9.09
C TRP A 95 9.78 13.03 8.25
N ARG A 96 10.58 14.11 8.14
CA ARG A 96 11.85 14.12 7.41
C ARG A 96 12.90 13.25 8.06
N ASP A 97 12.89 13.14 9.39
CA ASP A 97 13.80 12.26 10.09
C ASP A 97 13.57 10.78 9.78
N TRP A 98 12.35 10.45 9.28
CA TRP A 98 11.97 9.10 8.89
C TRP A 98 12.24 8.82 7.41
N TRP A 99 12.20 9.86 6.57
CA TRP A 99 12.24 9.69 5.12
C TRP A 99 13.45 10.35 4.45
N CYS A 100 14.13 11.26 5.09
CA CYS A 100 15.22 12.06 4.51
C CYS A 100 16.54 12.00 5.31
N SER A 101 16.60 11.29 6.44
CA SER A 101 17.83 11.22 7.21
C SER A 101 18.77 10.14 6.68
N ASP A 102 20.08 10.31 6.88
CA ASP A 102 21.12 9.41 6.40
C ASP A 102 21.05 8.01 7.05
N ASP A 103 20.47 7.89 8.23
CA ASP A 103 20.29 6.65 8.96
C ASP A 103 18.90 6.00 8.75
N ALA A 104 18.01 6.64 8.00
CA ALA A 104 16.72 6.07 7.67
C ALA A 104 16.87 4.86 6.76
N GLN A 105 16.11 3.81 7.05
CA GLN A 105 16.04 2.60 6.21
C GLN A 105 14.60 2.37 5.79
N ILE A 106 14.32 2.53 4.50
CA ILE A 106 12.98 2.41 3.94
C ILE A 106 12.86 1.10 3.18
N TYR A 107 11.91 0.26 3.56
CA TYR A 107 11.59 -1.00 2.90
C TYR A 107 10.16 -0.94 2.36
N GLN A 108 10.01 -1.15 1.05
CA GLN A 108 8.71 -1.17 0.39
C GLN A 108 8.42 -2.58 -0.15
N PHE A 109 7.33 -3.19 0.31
CA PHE A 109 6.87 -4.50 -0.15
C PHE A 109 5.71 -4.29 -1.10
N ILE A 110 5.88 -4.68 -2.36
CA ILE A 110 4.92 -4.37 -3.44
C ILE A 110 4.63 -5.58 -4.32
N GLY A 111 3.53 -5.55 -5.05
CA GLY A 111 3.29 -6.47 -6.16
C GLY A 111 4.10 -6.08 -7.41
N GLN A 112 4.39 -7.05 -8.26
CA GLN A 112 5.19 -6.84 -9.49
C GLN A 112 4.62 -5.77 -10.43
N ASP A 113 3.32 -5.56 -10.41
CA ASP A 113 2.63 -4.54 -11.22
C ASP A 113 2.90 -3.11 -10.72
N ASN A 114 3.40 -2.96 -9.50
CA ASN A 114 3.73 -1.69 -8.90
C ASN A 114 5.22 -1.29 -9.03
N ILE A 115 6.07 -2.15 -9.59
CA ILE A 115 7.51 -1.88 -9.70
C ILE A 115 7.78 -0.56 -10.44
N TYR A 116 7.09 -0.32 -11.56
CA TYR A 116 7.25 0.93 -12.31
C TYR A 116 6.92 2.16 -11.46
N PHE A 117 5.83 2.09 -10.71
CA PHE A 117 5.35 3.20 -9.90
C PHE A 117 6.28 3.52 -8.74
N TYR A 118 6.71 2.52 -7.99
CA TYR A 118 7.50 2.73 -6.77
C TYR A 118 9.02 2.81 -7.02
N CYS A 119 9.54 2.17 -8.06
CA CYS A 119 10.98 2.24 -8.36
C CYS A 119 11.36 3.37 -9.33
N ILE A 120 10.43 3.87 -10.14
CA ILE A 120 10.75 4.87 -11.17
C ILE A 120 9.94 6.13 -10.95
N ALA A 121 8.60 6.05 -10.98
CA ALA A 121 7.76 7.24 -10.92
C ALA A 121 7.85 7.94 -9.56
N GLN A 122 7.80 7.21 -8.45
CA GLN A 122 7.94 7.75 -7.10
C GLN A 122 9.29 8.49 -6.94
N THR A 123 10.39 7.83 -7.29
CA THR A 123 11.73 8.43 -7.20
C THR A 123 11.82 9.69 -8.07
N ALA A 124 11.34 9.64 -9.32
CA ALA A 124 11.38 10.79 -10.21
C ALA A 124 10.54 11.98 -9.70
N MET A 125 9.39 11.70 -9.06
CA MET A 125 8.56 12.74 -8.46
C MET A 125 9.23 13.38 -7.26
N TRP A 126 9.89 12.61 -6.42
CA TRP A 126 10.60 13.11 -5.25
C TRP A 126 11.80 13.96 -5.64
N GLU A 127 12.58 13.52 -6.61
CA GLU A 127 13.65 14.29 -7.22
C GLU A 127 13.16 15.63 -7.80
N ALA A 128 12.03 15.60 -8.53
CA ALA A 128 11.43 16.81 -9.10
C ALA A 128 10.98 17.83 -8.05
N LEU A 129 10.70 17.41 -6.82
CA LEU A 129 10.36 18.28 -5.70
C LEU A 129 11.59 18.81 -4.96
N GLY A 130 12.78 18.34 -5.30
CA GLY A 130 14.00 18.68 -4.60
C GLY A 130 14.08 18.10 -3.18
N TRP A 131 13.40 17.00 -2.93
CA TRP A 131 13.49 16.29 -1.66
C TRP A 131 14.63 15.29 -1.69
N ASP A 132 15.54 15.43 -0.75
CA ASP A 132 16.63 14.47 -0.53
C ASP A 132 16.11 13.27 0.28
N LEU A 133 15.37 12.42 -0.41
CA LEU A 133 14.74 11.26 0.21
C LEU A 133 15.67 10.06 0.22
N THR A 134 15.68 9.35 1.34
CA THR A 134 16.41 8.09 1.49
C THR A 134 15.97 7.08 0.44
N GLN A 135 16.93 6.46 -0.22
CA GLN A 135 16.65 5.45 -1.22
C GLN A 135 15.99 4.21 -0.60
N SER A 136 14.83 3.84 -1.12
CA SER A 136 14.09 2.68 -0.64
C SER A 136 14.65 1.36 -1.16
N THR A 137 14.69 0.36 -0.29
CA THR A 137 14.83 -1.05 -0.70
C THR A 137 13.45 -1.58 -1.08
N VAL A 138 13.28 -1.99 -2.34
CA VAL A 138 12.00 -2.51 -2.83
C VAL A 138 12.05 -4.03 -2.94
N SER A 139 11.12 -4.70 -2.25
CA SER A 139 10.88 -6.12 -2.38
C SER A 139 9.58 -6.36 -3.12
N ALA A 140 9.66 -6.94 -4.32
CA ALA A 140 8.49 -7.18 -5.15
C ALA A 140 8.13 -8.67 -5.18
N CYS A 141 6.83 -8.97 -5.11
CA CYS A 141 6.34 -10.32 -5.27
C CYS A 141 5.55 -10.49 -6.58
N TYR A 142 5.55 -11.71 -7.09
CA TYR A 142 4.71 -12.10 -8.22
C TYR A 142 3.23 -12.16 -7.81
N HIS A 143 2.35 -12.12 -8.81
CA HIS A 143 0.92 -12.32 -8.57
C HIS A 143 0.65 -13.70 -7.99
N LEU A 144 -0.17 -13.73 -6.96
CA LEU A 144 -0.80 -14.96 -6.50
C LEU A 144 -1.81 -15.42 -7.55
N LEU A 145 -1.71 -16.68 -7.94
CA LEU A 145 -2.69 -17.33 -8.79
C LEU A 145 -3.69 -18.09 -7.91
N TYR A 146 -4.94 -18.05 -8.30
CA TYR A 146 -5.99 -18.89 -7.73
C TYR A 146 -6.48 -19.87 -8.79
N MET A 147 -6.38 -21.17 -8.49
CA MET A 147 -6.71 -22.23 -9.45
C MET A 147 -6.03 -22.04 -10.83
N GLY A 148 -4.74 -21.65 -10.81
CA GLY A 148 -3.91 -21.42 -11.99
C GLY A 148 -4.16 -20.14 -12.77
N LYS A 149 -5.10 -19.29 -12.32
CA LYS A 149 -5.41 -18.00 -12.95
C LYS A 149 -5.07 -16.84 -12.02
N LYS A 150 -4.81 -15.65 -12.58
CA LYS A 150 -4.61 -14.44 -11.77
C LYS A 150 -5.83 -14.22 -10.88
N ALA A 151 -5.61 -14.11 -9.58
CA ALA A 151 -6.66 -13.77 -8.62
C ALA A 151 -7.17 -12.35 -8.90
N SER A 152 -8.48 -12.21 -9.08
CA SER A 152 -9.11 -10.92 -9.35
C SER A 152 -10.52 -10.91 -8.75
N SER A 153 -10.81 -9.89 -7.97
CA SER A 153 -12.14 -9.69 -7.37
C SER A 153 -13.23 -9.41 -8.41
N SER A 154 -12.84 -8.92 -9.60
CA SER A 154 -13.76 -8.64 -10.71
C SER A 154 -13.95 -9.81 -11.69
N SER A 155 -13.34 -10.98 -11.42
CA SER A 155 -13.52 -12.17 -12.26
C SER A 155 -14.90 -12.80 -12.05
N GLN A 156 -15.37 -13.60 -13.03
CA GLN A 156 -16.61 -14.36 -12.88
C GLN A 156 -16.55 -15.38 -11.72
N THR A 157 -15.36 -15.85 -11.40
CA THR A 157 -15.09 -16.74 -10.27
C THR A 157 -13.99 -16.11 -9.41
N PRO A 158 -14.36 -15.14 -8.56
CA PRO A 158 -13.37 -14.49 -7.69
C PRO A 158 -12.82 -15.50 -6.67
N PRO A 159 -11.58 -15.31 -6.20
CA PRO A 159 -11.07 -16.09 -5.09
C PRO A 159 -11.90 -15.80 -3.83
N PRO A 160 -11.98 -16.74 -2.89
CA PRO A 160 -12.65 -16.50 -1.62
C PRO A 160 -11.97 -15.34 -0.88
N PRO A 161 -12.72 -14.49 -0.20
CA PRO A 161 -12.15 -13.45 0.65
C PRO A 161 -11.37 -14.09 1.82
N ALA A 162 -10.49 -13.31 2.42
CA ALA A 162 -9.67 -13.79 3.53
C ALA A 162 -10.53 -14.26 4.73
N ASP A 163 -11.65 -13.62 4.98
CA ASP A 163 -12.58 -13.97 6.07
C ASP A 163 -13.15 -15.38 5.89
N ASP A 164 -13.47 -15.78 4.67
CA ASP A 164 -13.94 -17.15 4.39
C ASP A 164 -12.84 -18.18 4.68
N LEU A 165 -11.59 -17.84 4.38
CA LEU A 165 -10.46 -18.73 4.66
C LEU A 165 -10.21 -18.87 6.17
N LEU A 166 -10.49 -17.84 6.97
CA LEU A 166 -10.37 -17.87 8.42
C LEU A 166 -11.39 -18.81 9.11
N ASN A 167 -12.45 -19.23 8.42
CA ASN A 167 -13.32 -20.27 8.90
C ASN A 167 -12.64 -21.67 8.93
N HIS A 168 -11.53 -21.83 8.19
CA HIS A 168 -10.85 -23.11 8.02
C HIS A 168 -9.41 -23.11 8.54
N TYR A 169 -8.80 -21.94 8.62
CA TYR A 169 -7.39 -21.75 9.00
C TYR A 169 -7.25 -20.67 10.06
N THR A 170 -6.26 -20.80 10.94
CA THR A 170 -5.88 -19.68 11.79
C THR A 170 -5.10 -18.62 10.99
N CYS A 171 -5.05 -17.42 11.51
CA CYS A 171 -4.28 -16.33 10.91
C CYS A 171 -2.80 -16.72 10.75
N GLU A 172 -2.20 -17.37 11.75
CA GLU A 172 -0.81 -17.82 11.75
C GLU A 172 -0.57 -18.90 10.70
N GLN A 173 -1.51 -19.86 10.53
CA GLN A 173 -1.41 -20.87 9.49
C GLN A 173 -1.43 -20.25 8.10
N MET A 174 -2.33 -19.30 7.87
CA MET A 174 -2.40 -18.57 6.59
C MET A 174 -1.12 -17.79 6.34
N ARG A 175 -0.64 -17.02 7.31
CA ARG A 175 0.59 -16.23 7.17
C ARG A 175 1.81 -17.13 6.89
N ALA A 176 1.96 -18.22 7.65
CA ALA A 176 3.05 -19.18 7.43
C ALA A 176 2.97 -19.80 6.04
N HIS A 177 1.78 -20.16 5.57
CA HIS A 177 1.57 -20.69 4.23
C HIS A 177 1.96 -19.68 3.16
N TRP A 178 1.47 -18.44 3.23
CA TRP A 178 1.80 -17.40 2.24
C TRP A 178 3.31 -17.12 2.18
N LEU A 179 3.97 -17.03 3.31
CA LEU A 179 5.42 -16.83 3.36
C LEU A 179 6.20 -18.01 2.76
N SER A 180 5.69 -19.22 2.89
CA SER A 180 6.33 -20.43 2.34
C SER A 180 6.22 -20.58 0.83
N LEU A 181 5.34 -19.81 0.17
CA LEU A 181 5.09 -19.96 -1.28
C LEU A 181 6.22 -19.47 -2.16
N GLY A 182 7.13 -18.63 -1.67
CA GLY A 182 8.24 -18.09 -2.47
C GLY A 182 7.77 -17.17 -3.60
N LEU A 183 6.76 -16.32 -3.33
CA LEU A 183 6.18 -15.39 -4.31
C LEU A 183 7.18 -14.35 -4.83
N SER A 184 8.28 -14.13 -4.15
CA SER A 184 9.38 -13.28 -4.63
C SER A 184 10.18 -13.91 -5.78
N GLU A 185 10.13 -15.23 -5.93
CA GLU A 185 10.91 -15.97 -6.93
C GLU A 185 10.09 -16.34 -8.16
N LYS A 186 8.82 -16.69 -7.97
CA LYS A 186 7.94 -17.17 -9.05
C LYS A 186 6.47 -16.97 -8.75
N PRO A 187 5.60 -16.92 -9.79
CA PRO A 187 4.17 -17.01 -9.59
C PRO A 187 3.79 -18.35 -8.97
N VAL A 188 2.95 -18.35 -7.97
CA VAL A 188 2.47 -19.55 -7.28
C VAL A 188 0.95 -19.57 -7.27
N SER A 189 0.38 -20.77 -7.48
CA SER A 189 -1.07 -20.96 -7.44
C SER A 189 -1.51 -21.51 -6.09
N PHE A 190 -2.45 -20.84 -5.46
CA PHE A 190 -3.24 -21.39 -4.39
C PHE A 190 -4.38 -22.21 -4.99
N SER A 191 -4.34 -23.51 -4.78
CA SER A 191 -5.32 -24.46 -5.33
C SER A 191 -5.75 -25.42 -4.22
N PRO A 192 -6.75 -25.03 -3.40
CA PRO A 192 -7.23 -25.90 -2.33
C PRO A 192 -7.79 -27.18 -2.93
N LYS A 193 -7.48 -28.30 -2.33
CA LYS A 193 -7.99 -29.61 -2.76
C LYS A 193 -9.43 -29.75 -2.27
N ALA A 194 -10.36 -30.01 -3.17
CA ALA A 194 -11.77 -30.13 -2.85
C ALA A 194 -12.09 -31.27 -1.84
N TYR A 195 -11.22 -32.28 -1.78
CA TYR A 195 -11.35 -33.43 -0.87
C TYR A 195 -10.50 -33.32 0.40
N ASP A 196 -9.89 -32.19 0.67
CA ASP A 196 -9.14 -31.98 1.91
C ASP A 196 -10.12 -31.69 3.04
N THR A 197 -10.34 -32.68 3.89
CA THR A 197 -11.30 -32.61 5.00
C THR A 197 -11.01 -31.50 6.01
N ARG A 198 -9.74 -31.04 6.05
CA ARG A 198 -9.34 -29.88 6.88
C ARG A 198 -9.86 -28.56 6.33
N VAL A 199 -10.21 -28.52 5.04
CA VAL A 199 -10.69 -27.33 4.35
C VAL A 199 -12.19 -27.42 4.06
N THR A 200 -12.66 -28.58 3.63
CA THR A 200 -14.03 -28.75 3.14
C THR A 200 -14.93 -29.55 4.07
N GLY A 201 -14.39 -30.23 5.06
CA GLY A 201 -15.12 -31.22 5.87
C GLY A 201 -15.47 -32.49 5.10
N LYS A 202 -15.07 -32.60 3.82
CA LYS A 202 -15.41 -33.72 2.95
C LYS A 202 -14.20 -34.44 2.42
N ASP A 203 -14.27 -35.75 2.32
CA ASP A 203 -13.24 -36.55 1.67
C ASP A 203 -13.32 -36.44 0.13
N LYS A 204 -12.43 -37.15 -0.57
CA LYS A 204 -12.38 -37.17 -2.04
C LYS A 204 -13.65 -37.70 -2.72
N ASP A 205 -14.46 -38.45 -1.99
CA ASP A 205 -15.71 -39.09 -2.44
C ASP A 205 -16.93 -38.24 -2.03
N GLY A 206 -16.71 -37.11 -1.35
CA GLY A 206 -17.77 -36.18 -0.93
C GLY A 206 -18.43 -36.50 0.41
N ASN A 207 -17.93 -37.48 1.18
CA ASN A 207 -18.45 -37.84 2.51
C ASN A 207 -17.88 -36.90 3.58
N GLU A 208 -18.70 -36.57 4.60
CA GLU A 208 -18.33 -35.77 5.78
C GLU A 208 -17.55 -36.58 6.81
#